data_4086405d4403b1fce557a5af9cf97342
#
_entry.id   4086405d4403b1fce557a5af9cf97342
#
_cell.length_a   1.000
_cell.length_b   1.000
_cell.length_c   1.000
_cell.angle_alpha   90.00
_cell.angle_beta   90.00
_cell.angle_gamma   90.00
#
_symmetry.space_group_name_H-M   'P 1'
#
loop_
_entity.id
_entity.type
_entity.pdbx_description
1 polymer ?
#
loop_
_entity_poly.entity_id
_entity_poly.type
_entity_poly.pdbx_seq_one_letter_code
_entity_poly.pdbx_strand_id
1 'polypeptide(L)'
;SHVACGHVGNAATVYPLQHMGHEVWPVHTVLLSHHPGHGGWHGAHISAGDVTAVLKGLKVHGVLERCAAILTGYLGAVAVGKAVLSGWNDVRAANPNAIVACDPILGDDAEGLYVPDALIAFYLDHAIPAADVIFPNRFELALLSGHDVRDITSAVVAARAIMARGPSTVIATSVPVGHELATVLVSTIGCWAVVTPRLTTPVKGAGDVFAALWVGYVLGDANTAAVALGRAVSDVHGLLERAADEALKELPLYKYSPASAVPRFAPAPLKL
;
A
#
# COMPACT_ATOMS: atom_id res chain seq x y z
N SER A 1 2.38 -11.02 -0.98
CA SER A 1 1.75 -11.95 -0.02
C SER A 1 0.36 -12.36 -0.50
N HIS A 2 -0.14 -13.54 -0.07
CA HIS A 2 -1.49 -14.00 -0.40
C HIS A 2 -2.05 -14.86 0.73
N VAL A 3 -3.35 -14.73 0.97
CA VAL A 3 -4.12 -15.60 1.86
C VAL A 3 -5.23 -16.31 1.09
N ALA A 4 -5.54 -17.56 1.45
CA ALA A 4 -6.61 -18.33 0.81
C ALA A 4 -8.00 -17.89 1.30
N CYS A 5 -8.10 -17.53 2.59
CA CYS A 5 -9.30 -17.00 3.21
C CYS A 5 -9.03 -15.61 3.75
N GLY A 6 -9.88 -14.64 3.42
CA GLY A 6 -9.72 -13.24 3.81
C GLY A 6 -9.16 -12.35 2.68
N HIS A 7 -9.00 -11.06 2.99
CA HIS A 7 -8.66 -10.04 2.00
C HIS A 7 -7.48 -9.17 2.49
N VAL A 8 -6.27 -9.76 2.41
CA VAL A 8 -4.99 -9.07 2.65
C VAL A 8 -3.99 -9.40 1.54
N GLY A 9 -3.00 -8.55 1.34
CA GLY A 9 -2.01 -8.73 0.29
C GLY A 9 -2.64 -8.86 -1.11
N ASN A 10 -2.17 -9.82 -1.92
CA ASN A 10 -2.70 -10.03 -3.28
C ASN A 10 -4.19 -10.41 -3.30
N ALA A 11 -4.71 -11.06 -2.23
CA ALA A 11 -6.15 -11.32 -2.12
C ALA A 11 -6.99 -10.05 -1.93
N ALA A 12 -6.36 -8.96 -1.45
CA ALA A 12 -7.00 -7.65 -1.30
C ALA A 12 -6.79 -6.76 -2.54
N THR A 13 -5.66 -6.89 -3.25
CA THR A 13 -5.26 -5.93 -4.28
C THR A 13 -5.67 -6.32 -5.69
N VAL A 14 -5.67 -7.63 -6.01
CA VAL A 14 -5.88 -8.12 -7.39
C VAL A 14 -7.29 -7.80 -7.90
N TYR A 15 -8.31 -8.16 -7.12
CA TYR A 15 -9.69 -7.98 -7.56
C TYR A 15 -10.07 -6.52 -7.82
N PRO A 16 -9.80 -5.55 -6.90
CA PRO A 16 -10.11 -4.15 -7.17
C PRO A 16 -9.41 -3.60 -8.42
N LEU A 17 -8.14 -3.91 -8.62
CA LEU A 17 -7.39 -3.47 -9.80
C LEU A 17 -7.97 -4.05 -11.10
N GLN A 18 -8.29 -5.36 -11.11
CA GLN A 18 -8.92 -5.99 -12.27
C GLN A 18 -10.32 -5.42 -12.55
N HIS A 19 -11.09 -5.12 -11.50
CA HIS A 19 -12.40 -4.49 -11.62
C HIS A 19 -12.32 -3.07 -12.20
N MET A 20 -11.20 -2.37 -11.97
CA MET A 20 -10.88 -1.07 -12.57
C MET A 20 -10.34 -1.20 -14.01
N GLY A 21 -10.22 -2.40 -14.57
CA GLY A 21 -9.77 -2.67 -15.93
C GLY A 21 -8.26 -2.82 -16.10
N HIS A 22 -7.51 -2.95 -15.01
CA HIS A 22 -6.06 -3.21 -15.06
C HIS A 22 -5.77 -4.71 -15.13
N GLU A 23 -4.84 -5.12 -16.01
CA GLU A 23 -4.26 -6.46 -15.98
C GLU A 23 -3.29 -6.57 -14.80
N VAL A 24 -3.41 -7.60 -13.96
CA VAL A 24 -2.60 -7.76 -12.75
C VAL A 24 -1.84 -9.08 -12.78
N TRP A 25 -0.54 -9.04 -12.52
CA TRP A 25 0.34 -10.23 -12.43
C TRP A 25 0.79 -10.43 -10.98
N PRO A 26 0.05 -11.22 -10.17
CA PRO A 26 0.35 -11.36 -8.75
C PRO A 26 1.58 -12.26 -8.53
N VAL A 27 2.60 -11.73 -7.87
CA VAL A 27 3.76 -12.48 -7.37
C VAL A 27 3.62 -12.65 -5.87
N HIS A 28 3.65 -13.90 -5.39
CA HIS A 28 3.45 -14.21 -3.99
C HIS A 28 4.77 -14.27 -3.24
N THR A 29 4.84 -13.66 -2.05
CA THR A 29 5.96 -13.73 -1.10
C THR A 29 5.66 -14.72 0.03
N VAL A 30 4.38 -14.90 0.34
CA VAL A 30 3.86 -15.95 1.23
C VAL A 30 2.52 -16.45 0.67
N LEU A 31 2.18 -17.69 1.00
CA LEU A 31 0.87 -18.29 0.74
C LEU A 31 0.35 -18.88 2.05
N LEU A 32 -0.62 -18.21 2.66
CA LEU A 32 -1.15 -18.58 3.97
C LEU A 32 -2.64 -18.96 3.89
N SER A 33 -3.11 -19.76 4.83
CA SER A 33 -4.53 -20.12 4.94
C SER A 33 -5.41 -18.91 5.21
N HIS A 34 -4.97 -18.00 6.10
CA HIS A 34 -5.64 -16.75 6.49
C HIS A 34 -4.63 -15.80 7.14
N HIS A 35 -5.09 -14.59 7.49
CA HIS A 35 -4.24 -13.59 8.13
C HIS A 35 -3.73 -14.07 9.50
N PRO A 36 -2.41 -13.94 9.81
CA PRO A 36 -1.84 -14.40 11.09
C PRO A 36 -2.51 -13.81 12.34
N GLY A 37 -3.04 -12.61 12.28
CA GLY A 37 -3.79 -11.97 13.37
C GLY A 37 -5.05 -12.70 13.81
N HIS A 38 -5.54 -13.68 13.04
CA HIS A 38 -6.64 -14.57 13.46
C HIS A 38 -6.14 -15.83 14.19
N GLY A 39 -4.83 -15.99 14.37
CA GLY A 39 -4.19 -17.13 15.03
C GLY A 39 -4.20 -18.42 14.22
N GLY A 40 -3.32 -19.35 14.55
CA GLY A 40 -3.34 -20.74 14.05
C GLY A 40 -3.20 -20.90 12.53
N TRP A 41 -2.55 -19.98 11.83
CA TRP A 41 -2.37 -20.04 10.37
C TRP A 41 -1.48 -21.21 9.93
N HIS A 42 -1.72 -21.69 8.71
CA HIS A 42 -0.90 -22.67 8.01
C HIS A 42 -0.54 -22.16 6.63
N GLY A 43 0.57 -22.61 6.06
CA GLY A 43 1.00 -22.21 4.72
C GLY A 43 2.50 -22.23 4.54
N ALA A 44 2.99 -21.49 3.55
CA ALA A 44 4.39 -21.46 3.19
C ALA A 44 4.89 -20.02 2.98
N HIS A 45 6.12 -19.79 3.42
CA HIS A 45 6.91 -18.66 2.94
C HIS A 45 7.52 -19.03 1.60
N ILE A 46 7.32 -18.20 0.58
CA ILE A 46 7.91 -18.43 -0.74
C ILE A 46 9.38 -18.03 -0.68
N SER A 47 10.25 -18.90 -1.18
CA SER A 47 11.70 -18.64 -1.15
C SER A 47 12.08 -17.47 -2.07
N ALA A 48 13.17 -16.76 -1.74
CA ALA A 48 13.71 -15.72 -2.62
C ALA A 48 14.09 -16.26 -4.01
N GLY A 49 14.50 -17.54 -4.08
CA GLY A 49 14.78 -18.25 -5.32
C GLY A 49 13.54 -18.40 -6.20
N ASP A 50 12.41 -18.81 -5.61
CA ASP A 50 11.15 -18.97 -6.34
C ASP A 50 10.60 -17.61 -6.81
N VAL A 51 10.64 -16.58 -5.96
CA VAL A 51 10.25 -15.22 -6.34
C VAL A 51 11.13 -14.73 -7.51
N THR A 52 12.44 -14.94 -7.43
CA THR A 52 13.37 -14.60 -8.53
C THR A 52 13.05 -15.37 -9.81
N ALA A 53 12.70 -16.65 -9.70
CA ALA A 53 12.38 -17.48 -10.87
C ALA A 53 11.11 -16.97 -11.58
N VAL A 54 10.06 -16.60 -10.81
CA VAL A 54 8.83 -16.01 -11.36
C VAL A 54 9.13 -14.68 -12.05
N LEU A 55 9.85 -13.76 -11.41
CA LEU A 55 10.19 -12.45 -11.98
C LEU A 55 11.05 -12.59 -13.23
N LYS A 56 12.03 -13.50 -13.25
CA LYS A 56 12.80 -13.86 -14.45
C LYS A 56 11.92 -14.43 -15.57
N GLY A 57 10.95 -15.28 -15.21
CA GLY A 57 9.99 -15.83 -16.17
C GLY A 57 9.20 -14.73 -16.88
N LEU A 58 8.69 -13.73 -16.12
CA LEU A 58 7.99 -12.57 -16.69
C LEU A 58 8.90 -11.76 -17.63
N LYS A 59 10.17 -11.55 -17.23
CA LYS A 59 11.16 -10.86 -18.07
C LYS A 59 11.41 -11.60 -19.38
N VAL A 60 11.64 -12.91 -19.32
CA VAL A 60 11.89 -13.75 -20.52
C VAL A 60 10.64 -13.80 -21.41
N HIS A 61 9.45 -13.79 -20.80
CA HIS A 61 8.19 -13.73 -21.53
C HIS A 61 7.97 -12.39 -22.27
N GLY A 62 8.77 -11.35 -21.96
CA GLY A 62 8.74 -10.07 -22.66
C GLY A 62 7.56 -9.17 -22.30
N VAL A 63 6.96 -9.34 -21.11
CA VAL A 63 5.78 -8.54 -20.70
C VAL A 63 6.14 -7.27 -19.93
N LEU A 64 7.38 -7.13 -19.46
CA LEU A 64 7.77 -6.03 -18.57
C LEU A 64 7.63 -4.63 -19.20
N GLU A 65 7.74 -4.50 -20.52
CA GLU A 65 7.51 -3.23 -21.23
C GLU A 65 6.08 -2.70 -21.07
N ARG A 66 5.12 -3.59 -20.81
CA ARG A 66 3.71 -3.25 -20.57
C ARG A 66 3.39 -3.01 -19.09
N CYS A 67 4.34 -3.25 -18.19
CA CYS A 67 4.15 -3.06 -16.77
C CYS A 67 4.14 -1.56 -16.44
N ALA A 68 2.95 -1.00 -16.20
CA ALA A 68 2.78 0.42 -15.90
C ALA A 68 3.07 0.76 -14.42
N ALA A 69 2.92 -0.20 -13.50
CA ALA A 69 3.27 -0.04 -12.09
C ALA A 69 3.65 -1.36 -11.42
N ILE A 70 4.47 -1.26 -10.40
CA ILE A 70 4.73 -2.33 -9.44
C ILE A 70 4.16 -1.86 -8.10
N LEU A 71 3.32 -2.68 -7.48
CA LEU A 71 2.88 -2.48 -6.10
C LEU A 71 3.45 -3.59 -5.22
N THR A 72 4.25 -3.21 -4.25
CA THR A 72 4.87 -4.14 -3.29
C THR A 72 4.26 -3.93 -1.91
N GLY A 73 3.82 -5.02 -1.30
CA GLY A 73 3.37 -5.07 0.09
C GLY A 73 4.29 -5.96 0.94
N TYR A 74 3.73 -6.83 1.79
CA TYR A 74 4.47 -7.65 2.74
C TYR A 74 5.52 -8.56 2.08
N LEU A 75 6.79 -8.40 2.49
CA LEU A 75 7.93 -9.10 1.93
C LEU A 75 8.31 -10.39 2.69
N GLY A 76 8.03 -10.45 3.99
CA GLY A 76 8.33 -11.58 4.86
C GLY A 76 9.80 -11.73 5.23
N ALA A 77 10.75 -11.48 4.33
CA ALA A 77 12.18 -11.63 4.57
C ALA A 77 13.03 -10.69 3.70
N VAL A 78 14.21 -10.30 4.21
CA VAL A 78 15.19 -9.46 3.49
C VAL A 78 15.61 -10.08 2.14
N ALA A 79 15.81 -11.40 2.10
CA ALA A 79 16.19 -12.09 0.87
C ALA A 79 15.11 -11.98 -0.21
N VAL A 80 13.83 -12.05 0.17
CA VAL A 80 12.69 -11.82 -0.72
C VAL A 80 12.65 -10.36 -1.16
N GLY A 81 12.87 -9.43 -0.24
CA GLY A 81 12.98 -8.00 -0.56
C GLY A 81 14.04 -7.70 -1.62
N LYS A 82 15.23 -8.31 -1.51
CA LYS A 82 16.29 -8.19 -2.52
C LYS A 82 15.87 -8.75 -3.89
N ALA A 83 15.17 -9.87 -3.92
CA ALA A 83 14.63 -10.44 -5.17
C ALA A 83 13.61 -9.50 -5.82
N VAL A 84 12.69 -8.95 -5.03
CA VAL A 84 11.69 -7.98 -5.48
C VAL A 84 12.35 -6.70 -6.00
N LEU A 85 13.36 -6.16 -5.30
CA LEU A 85 14.10 -4.97 -5.73
C LEU A 85 14.80 -5.20 -7.09
N SER A 86 15.36 -6.40 -7.32
CA SER A 86 15.89 -6.77 -8.64
C SER A 86 14.80 -6.73 -9.71
N GLY A 87 13.58 -7.20 -9.40
CA GLY A 87 12.43 -7.11 -10.30
C GLY A 87 12.01 -5.66 -10.61
N TRP A 88 12.09 -4.75 -9.64
CA TRP A 88 11.85 -3.32 -9.86
C TRP A 88 12.83 -2.76 -10.91
N ASN A 89 14.12 -3.09 -10.76
CA ASN A 89 15.15 -2.66 -11.71
C ASN A 89 14.89 -3.21 -13.10
N ASP A 90 14.48 -4.48 -13.21
CA ASP A 90 14.17 -5.09 -14.51
C ASP A 90 12.95 -4.42 -15.18
N VAL A 91 11.91 -4.09 -14.43
CA VAL A 91 10.75 -3.36 -14.96
C VAL A 91 11.14 -1.95 -15.37
N ARG A 92 11.87 -1.19 -14.54
CA ARG A 92 12.35 0.16 -14.91
C ARG A 92 13.26 0.17 -16.12
N ALA A 93 14.06 -0.86 -16.30
CA ALA A 93 14.89 -0.99 -17.49
C ALA A 93 14.04 -1.24 -18.75
N ALA A 94 12.92 -1.96 -18.64
CA ALA A 94 12.00 -2.24 -19.74
C ALA A 94 11.01 -1.09 -19.98
N ASN A 95 10.47 -0.49 -18.91
CA ASN A 95 9.58 0.66 -18.93
C ASN A 95 10.03 1.72 -17.90
N PRO A 96 10.80 2.73 -18.31
CA PRO A 96 11.27 3.80 -17.42
C PRO A 96 10.15 4.64 -16.77
N ASN A 97 8.94 4.61 -17.33
CA ASN A 97 7.77 5.34 -16.81
C ASN A 97 6.95 4.52 -15.82
N ALA A 98 7.32 3.27 -15.56
CA ALA A 98 6.62 2.43 -14.60
C ALA A 98 6.72 3.00 -13.18
N ILE A 99 5.58 3.12 -12.51
CA ILE A 99 5.50 3.58 -11.11
C ILE A 99 5.94 2.46 -10.17
N VAL A 100 6.92 2.72 -9.32
CA VAL A 100 7.29 1.81 -8.24
C VAL A 100 6.62 2.27 -6.95
N ALA A 101 5.57 1.57 -6.57
CA ALA A 101 4.75 1.80 -5.40
C ALA A 101 5.10 0.79 -4.30
N CYS A 102 5.41 1.28 -3.10
CA CYS A 102 5.85 0.46 -1.98
C CYS A 102 4.98 0.70 -0.74
N ASP A 103 4.31 -0.34 -0.28
CA ASP A 103 3.65 -0.37 1.02
C ASP A 103 4.58 -1.10 2.01
N PRO A 104 5.22 -0.38 2.94
CA PRO A 104 6.19 -0.96 3.85
C PRO A 104 5.48 -1.62 5.04
N ILE A 105 4.84 -2.74 4.83
CA ILE A 105 4.09 -3.46 5.85
C ILE A 105 5.04 -3.97 6.95
N LEU A 106 5.23 -3.14 7.99
CA LEU A 106 6.15 -3.39 9.09
C LEU A 106 5.43 -3.60 10.42
N GLY A 107 4.31 -2.91 10.64
CA GLY A 107 3.60 -2.93 11.91
C GLY A 107 2.45 -1.93 11.96
N ASP A 108 1.74 -1.90 13.10
CA ASP A 108 0.71 -0.91 13.39
C ASP A 108 0.68 -0.52 14.88
N ASP A 109 -0.14 0.48 15.23
CA ASP A 109 -0.26 0.97 16.60
C ASP A 109 -0.84 -0.04 17.58
N ALA A 110 -1.60 -1.01 17.12
CA ALA A 110 -2.29 -1.97 17.97
C ALA A 110 -1.41 -3.19 18.28
N GLU A 111 -0.66 -3.67 17.30
CA GLU A 111 0.10 -4.92 17.40
C GLU A 111 1.63 -4.68 17.50
N GLY A 112 2.09 -3.45 17.19
CA GLY A 112 3.52 -3.13 17.12
C GLY A 112 4.17 -3.68 15.86
N LEU A 113 5.43 -4.07 15.92
CA LEU A 113 6.18 -4.63 14.79
C LEU A 113 5.76 -6.06 14.45
N TYR A 114 5.56 -6.34 13.15
CA TYR A 114 5.30 -7.69 12.61
C TYR A 114 6.55 -8.35 12.05
N VAL A 115 7.63 -7.58 11.88
CA VAL A 115 8.81 -7.97 11.12
C VAL A 115 10.10 -7.80 11.92
N PRO A 116 11.17 -8.54 11.60
CA PRO A 116 12.48 -8.34 12.21
C PRO A 116 13.09 -6.99 11.83
N ASP A 117 13.93 -6.42 12.71
CA ASP A 117 14.65 -5.16 12.50
C ASP A 117 15.44 -5.12 11.18
N ALA A 118 15.96 -6.26 10.73
CA ALA A 118 16.67 -6.36 9.45
C ALA A 118 15.82 -5.96 8.24
N LEU A 119 14.48 -6.13 8.31
CA LEU A 119 13.58 -5.65 7.26
C LEU A 119 13.41 -4.13 7.32
N ILE A 120 13.39 -3.52 8.51
CA ILE A 120 13.35 -2.06 8.66
C ILE A 120 14.58 -1.45 8.00
N ALA A 121 15.78 -1.97 8.31
CA ALA A 121 17.03 -1.54 7.68
C ALA A 121 16.97 -1.72 6.14
N PHE A 122 16.44 -2.85 5.65
CA PHE A 122 16.28 -3.07 4.21
C PHE A 122 15.38 -2.01 3.55
N TYR A 123 14.25 -1.66 4.18
CA TYR A 123 13.37 -0.61 3.66
C TYR A 123 14.10 0.74 3.62
N LEU A 124 14.79 1.12 4.71
CA LEU A 124 15.49 2.41 4.80
C LEU A 124 16.64 2.54 3.81
N ASP A 125 17.40 1.46 3.61
CA ASP A 125 18.65 1.50 2.84
C ASP A 125 18.46 1.16 1.36
N HIS A 126 17.36 0.47 1.01
CA HIS A 126 17.20 -0.06 -0.34
C HIS A 126 15.83 0.20 -0.96
N ALA A 127 14.73 -0.17 -0.30
CA ALA A 127 13.41 -0.10 -0.92
C ALA A 127 12.90 1.35 -1.03
N ILE A 128 12.97 2.13 0.05
CA ILE A 128 12.54 3.54 0.07
C ILE A 128 13.32 4.36 -0.95
N PRO A 129 14.67 4.33 -1.03
CA PRO A 129 15.41 5.09 -2.04
C PRO A 129 15.06 4.73 -3.49
N ALA A 130 14.56 3.53 -3.72
CA ALA A 130 14.22 3.03 -5.06
C ALA A 130 12.73 3.19 -5.43
N ALA A 131 11.87 3.56 -4.50
CA ALA A 131 10.44 3.74 -4.72
C ALA A 131 10.10 5.16 -5.24
N ASP A 132 9.03 5.28 -6.02
CA ASP A 132 8.46 6.57 -6.43
C ASP A 132 7.42 7.07 -5.42
N VAL A 133 6.63 6.12 -4.88
CA VAL A 133 5.60 6.40 -3.87
C VAL A 133 5.63 5.33 -2.78
N ILE A 134 5.41 5.75 -1.54
CA ILE A 134 5.26 4.84 -0.40
C ILE A 134 3.97 5.12 0.37
N PHE A 135 3.41 4.07 1.02
CA PHE A 135 2.12 4.09 1.72
C PHE A 135 2.25 3.72 3.20
N PRO A 136 3.06 4.39 4.00
CA PRO A 136 3.19 4.04 5.41
C PRO A 136 1.90 4.38 6.17
N ASN A 137 1.52 3.54 7.13
CA ASN A 137 0.60 3.99 8.16
C ASN A 137 1.32 4.93 9.16
N ARG A 138 0.58 5.51 10.12
CA ARG A 138 1.15 6.43 11.12
C ARG A 138 2.33 5.82 11.88
N PHE A 139 2.21 4.56 12.30
CA PHE A 139 3.25 3.85 13.04
C PHE A 139 4.52 3.66 12.19
N GLU A 140 4.35 3.19 10.97
CA GLU A 140 5.45 2.98 10.03
C GLU A 140 6.10 4.28 9.61
N LEU A 141 5.32 5.35 9.40
CA LEU A 141 5.86 6.68 9.10
C LEU A 141 6.74 7.19 10.24
N ALA A 142 6.29 7.05 11.49
CA ALA A 142 7.08 7.44 12.65
C ALA A 142 8.36 6.61 12.75
N LEU A 143 8.25 5.29 12.59
CA LEU A 143 9.38 4.37 12.64
C LEU A 143 10.45 4.67 11.58
N LEU A 144 10.02 4.82 10.33
CA LEU A 144 10.92 5.00 9.19
C LEU A 144 11.53 6.40 9.12
N SER A 145 10.80 7.42 9.55
CA SER A 145 11.29 8.81 9.53
C SER A 145 12.12 9.17 10.74
N GLY A 146 11.95 8.46 11.86
CA GLY A 146 12.49 8.82 13.17
C GLY A 146 11.80 10.04 13.81
N HIS A 147 10.63 10.48 13.29
CA HIS A 147 9.85 11.59 13.79
C HIS A 147 8.57 11.08 14.44
N ASP A 148 8.16 11.72 15.53
CA ASP A 148 6.85 11.42 16.12
C ASP A 148 5.71 11.97 15.24
N VAL A 149 4.66 11.17 15.03
CA VAL A 149 3.51 11.50 14.18
C VAL A 149 2.25 11.53 15.04
N ARG A 150 1.78 12.73 15.39
CA ARG A 150 0.63 12.95 16.28
C ARG A 150 -0.57 13.61 15.59
N ASP A 151 -0.33 14.25 14.45
CA ASP A 151 -1.29 15.05 13.70
C ASP A 151 -0.85 15.22 12.24
N ILE A 152 -1.62 15.93 11.44
CA ILE A 152 -1.32 16.20 10.03
C ILE A 152 0.02 16.95 9.87
N THR A 153 0.30 17.93 10.73
CA THR A 153 1.53 18.75 10.61
C THR A 153 2.77 17.91 10.83
N SER A 154 2.80 17.12 11.89
CA SER A 154 3.90 16.19 12.19
C SER A 154 4.02 15.08 11.13
N ALA A 155 2.90 14.61 10.57
CA ALA A 155 2.90 13.66 9.46
C ALA A 155 3.57 14.25 8.20
N VAL A 156 3.32 15.52 7.88
CA VAL A 156 3.98 16.19 6.74
C VAL A 156 5.49 16.33 6.97
N VAL A 157 5.92 16.69 8.19
CA VAL A 157 7.35 16.74 8.53
C VAL A 157 8.02 15.38 8.36
N ALA A 158 7.42 14.33 8.92
CA ALA A 158 7.90 12.96 8.81
C ALA A 158 7.94 12.47 7.35
N ALA A 159 6.89 12.75 6.58
CA ALA A 159 6.82 12.40 5.15
C ALA A 159 7.92 13.09 4.33
N ARG A 160 8.20 14.38 4.58
CA ARG A 160 9.30 15.10 3.94
C ARG A 160 10.68 14.51 4.27
N ALA A 161 10.88 14.04 5.50
CA ALA A 161 12.10 13.34 5.89
C ALA A 161 12.29 12.03 5.09
N ILE A 162 11.20 11.30 4.81
CA ILE A 162 11.23 10.12 3.96
C ILE A 162 11.46 10.51 2.49
N MET A 163 10.81 11.55 1.97
CA MET A 163 11.02 12.04 0.60
C MET A 163 12.48 12.43 0.34
N ALA A 164 13.17 12.96 1.33
CA ALA A 164 14.59 13.26 1.23
C ALA A 164 15.49 12.03 0.98
N ARG A 165 14.93 10.80 1.13
CA ARG A 165 15.64 9.54 0.88
C ARG A 165 15.39 8.97 -0.52
N GLY A 166 14.42 9.49 -1.30
CA GLY A 166 14.16 9.00 -2.67
C GLY A 166 12.76 9.24 -3.20
N PRO A 167 11.70 8.83 -2.50
CA PRO A 167 10.34 8.90 -3.06
C PRO A 167 9.91 10.33 -3.38
N SER A 168 9.26 10.50 -4.52
CA SER A 168 8.64 11.78 -4.87
C SER A 168 7.30 12.01 -4.16
N THR A 169 6.72 10.95 -3.60
CA THR A 169 5.39 10.97 -2.96
C THR A 169 5.38 10.04 -1.74
N VAL A 170 4.81 10.53 -0.65
CA VAL A 170 4.50 9.76 0.56
C VAL A 170 3.03 9.92 0.88
N ILE A 171 2.31 8.82 1.10
CA ILE A 171 0.89 8.84 1.46
C ILE A 171 0.73 8.15 2.81
N ALA A 172 0.64 8.95 3.86
CA ALA A 172 0.51 8.46 5.22
C ALA A 172 -0.94 8.18 5.57
N THR A 173 -1.25 6.96 6.00
CA THR A 173 -2.59 6.57 6.45
C THR A 173 -2.68 6.57 7.98
N SER A 174 -3.92 6.56 8.50
CA SER A 174 -4.21 6.46 9.94
C SER A 174 -3.64 7.59 10.80
N VAL A 175 -3.42 8.78 10.24
CA VAL A 175 -2.95 9.96 10.98
C VAL A 175 -4.08 10.49 11.84
N PRO A 176 -3.91 10.65 13.19
CA PRO A 176 -4.98 11.08 14.06
C PRO A 176 -5.32 12.58 13.87
N VAL A 177 -6.62 12.89 13.91
CA VAL A 177 -7.17 14.25 13.90
C VAL A 177 -8.33 14.30 14.89
N GLY A 178 -8.04 14.53 16.17
CA GLY A 178 -9.05 14.44 17.23
C GLY A 178 -9.67 13.03 17.28
N HIS A 179 -10.97 12.94 17.01
CA HIS A 179 -11.71 11.66 16.96
C HIS A 179 -11.77 11.05 15.56
N GLU A 180 -11.17 11.69 14.56
CA GLU A 180 -11.15 11.28 13.17
C GLU A 180 -9.78 10.74 12.78
N LEU A 181 -9.65 10.29 11.52
CA LEU A 181 -8.39 9.89 10.90
C LEU A 181 -8.19 10.65 9.60
N ALA A 182 -6.95 11.05 9.34
CA ALA A 182 -6.54 11.60 8.06
C ALA A 182 -5.70 10.60 7.26
N THR A 183 -5.85 10.65 5.95
CA THR A 183 -4.86 10.16 4.99
C THR A 183 -4.19 11.38 4.36
N VAL A 184 -2.85 11.47 4.52
CA VAL A 184 -2.06 12.65 4.16
C VAL A 184 -1.14 12.31 3.00
N LEU A 185 -1.32 12.99 1.87
CA LEU A 185 -0.44 12.92 0.71
C LEU A 185 0.53 14.09 0.74
N VAL A 186 1.81 13.78 0.68
CA VAL A 186 2.90 14.76 0.54
C VAL A 186 3.68 14.43 -0.72
N SER A 187 3.83 15.39 -1.60
CA SER A 187 4.53 15.22 -2.87
C SER A 187 5.36 16.46 -3.21
N THR A 188 6.14 16.38 -4.28
CA THR A 188 6.93 17.50 -4.80
C THR A 188 6.08 18.67 -5.31
N ILE A 189 4.79 18.45 -5.61
CA ILE A 189 3.87 19.47 -6.13
C ILE A 189 2.93 20.05 -5.07
N GLY A 190 2.89 19.47 -3.87
CA GLY A 190 2.04 19.95 -2.78
C GLY A 190 1.64 18.87 -1.78
N CYS A 191 0.82 19.29 -0.82
CA CYS A 191 0.34 18.42 0.25
C CYS A 191 -1.19 18.48 0.32
N TRP A 192 -1.83 17.34 0.56
CA TRP A 192 -3.29 17.21 0.71
C TRP A 192 -3.63 16.27 1.85
N ALA A 193 -4.77 16.47 2.45
CA ALA A 193 -5.34 15.54 3.41
C ALA A 193 -6.80 15.22 3.08
N VAL A 194 -7.18 13.99 3.36
CA VAL A 194 -8.58 13.55 3.41
C VAL A 194 -8.86 13.10 4.83
N VAL A 195 -9.83 13.72 5.48
CA VAL A 195 -10.25 13.37 6.85
C VAL A 195 -11.53 12.56 6.77
N THR A 196 -11.58 11.47 7.55
CA THR A 196 -12.73 10.56 7.62
C THR A 196 -13.06 10.23 9.08
N PRO A 197 -14.34 9.95 9.39
CA PRO A 197 -14.69 9.38 10.67
C PRO A 197 -13.87 8.13 10.99
N ARG A 198 -13.47 7.96 12.24
CA ARG A 198 -12.82 6.73 12.70
C ARG A 198 -13.87 5.63 12.83
N LEU A 199 -13.71 4.55 12.09
CA LEU A 199 -14.55 3.36 12.23
C LEU A 199 -13.84 2.33 13.09
N THR A 200 -14.56 1.72 14.02
CA THR A 200 -14.06 0.62 14.84
C THR A 200 -14.52 -0.70 14.21
N THR A 201 -13.65 -1.33 13.46
CA THR A 201 -13.89 -2.62 12.82
C THR A 201 -12.64 -3.48 12.92
N PRO A 202 -12.78 -4.80 13.17
CA PRO A 202 -11.63 -5.70 13.32
C PRO A 202 -11.01 -6.12 11.99
N VAL A 203 -11.52 -5.65 10.85
CA VAL A 203 -11.06 -6.11 9.53
C VAL A 203 -9.64 -5.63 9.22
N LYS A 204 -8.88 -6.50 8.55
CA LYS A 204 -7.53 -6.23 8.06
C LYS A 204 -7.55 -6.00 6.54
N GLY A 205 -6.44 -5.50 5.97
CA GLY A 205 -6.26 -5.34 4.53
C GLY A 205 -6.73 -3.99 3.96
N ALA A 206 -7.24 -3.06 4.79
CA ALA A 206 -7.64 -1.73 4.32
C ALA A 206 -6.47 -0.95 3.69
N GLY A 207 -5.25 -1.09 4.22
CA GLY A 207 -4.01 -0.52 3.64
C GLY A 207 -3.71 -1.11 2.27
N ASP A 208 -3.73 -2.45 2.14
CA ASP A 208 -3.52 -3.14 0.87
C ASP A 208 -4.50 -2.65 -0.21
N VAL A 209 -5.80 -2.59 0.14
CA VAL A 209 -6.85 -2.10 -0.77
C VAL A 209 -6.63 -0.64 -1.13
N PHE A 210 -6.29 0.21 -0.15
CA PHE A 210 -6.03 1.63 -0.37
C PHE A 210 -4.88 1.85 -1.36
N ALA A 211 -3.74 1.19 -1.14
CA ALA A 211 -2.58 1.30 -2.02
C ALA A 211 -2.91 0.85 -3.45
N ALA A 212 -3.63 -0.28 -3.59
CA ALA A 212 -4.07 -0.78 -4.90
C ALA A 212 -5.01 0.20 -5.60
N LEU A 213 -6.03 0.71 -4.91
CA LEU A 213 -6.99 1.67 -5.48
C LEU A 213 -6.32 2.97 -5.88
N TRP A 214 -5.43 3.51 -5.04
CA TRP A 214 -4.72 4.74 -5.39
C TRP A 214 -3.88 4.55 -6.66
N VAL A 215 -3.10 3.46 -6.75
CA VAL A 215 -2.32 3.14 -7.96
C VAL A 215 -3.25 2.96 -9.17
N GLY A 216 -4.33 2.20 -9.01
CA GLY A 216 -5.30 1.98 -10.08
C GLY A 216 -5.91 3.28 -10.60
N TYR A 217 -6.27 4.21 -9.71
CA TYR A 217 -6.80 5.52 -10.10
C TYR A 217 -5.76 6.39 -10.79
N VAL A 218 -4.50 6.39 -10.34
CA VAL A 218 -3.41 7.14 -10.99
C VAL A 218 -3.12 6.61 -12.39
N LEU A 219 -3.18 5.30 -12.59
CA LEU A 219 -3.00 4.67 -13.91
C LEU A 219 -4.21 4.83 -14.83
N GLY A 220 -5.38 5.08 -14.25
CA GLY A 220 -6.66 5.20 -14.97
C GLY A 220 -7.01 6.65 -15.31
N ASP A 221 -8.12 7.13 -14.76
CA ASP A 221 -8.76 8.40 -15.12
C ASP A 221 -8.57 9.53 -14.09
N ALA A 222 -7.81 9.29 -13.00
CA ALA A 222 -7.52 10.36 -12.06
C ALA A 222 -6.49 11.33 -12.64
N ASN A 223 -6.91 12.56 -12.86
CA ASN A 223 -6.06 13.59 -13.44
C ASN A 223 -4.92 14.05 -12.50
N THR A 224 -5.00 13.73 -11.21
CA THR A 224 -3.99 14.10 -10.21
C THR A 224 -3.91 13.06 -9.08
N ALA A 225 -2.75 12.99 -8.43
CA ALA A 225 -2.55 12.17 -7.22
C ALA A 225 -3.53 12.53 -6.08
N ALA A 226 -3.93 13.80 -5.98
CA ALA A 226 -4.89 14.24 -4.98
C ALA A 226 -6.32 13.74 -5.28
N VAL A 227 -6.76 13.72 -6.54
CA VAL A 227 -8.04 13.14 -6.94
C VAL A 227 -8.05 11.63 -6.66
N ALA A 228 -6.97 10.92 -7.01
CA ALA A 228 -6.80 9.51 -6.69
C ALA A 228 -6.87 9.26 -5.19
N LEU A 229 -6.28 10.14 -4.34
CA LEU A 229 -6.35 10.07 -2.89
C LEU A 229 -7.81 10.10 -2.41
N GLY A 230 -8.59 11.10 -2.83
CA GLY A 230 -9.99 11.25 -2.42
C GLY A 230 -10.85 10.05 -2.81
N ARG A 231 -10.67 9.54 -4.03
CA ARG A 231 -11.39 8.35 -4.53
C ARG A 231 -11.02 7.09 -3.74
N ALA A 232 -9.72 6.81 -3.60
CA ALA A 232 -9.27 5.63 -2.87
C ALA A 232 -9.71 5.64 -1.40
N VAL A 233 -9.62 6.78 -0.70
CA VAL A 233 -10.12 6.93 0.67
C VAL A 233 -11.63 6.71 0.73
N SER A 234 -12.40 7.26 -0.22
CA SER A 234 -13.86 7.11 -0.25
C SER A 234 -14.28 5.65 -0.44
N ASP A 235 -13.61 4.93 -1.32
CA ASP A 235 -13.89 3.52 -1.59
C ASP A 235 -13.57 2.64 -0.38
N VAL A 236 -12.38 2.81 0.20
CA VAL A 236 -11.97 2.05 1.38
C VAL A 236 -12.90 2.33 2.55
N HIS A 237 -13.25 3.61 2.78
CA HIS A 237 -14.17 3.98 3.86
C HIS A 237 -15.55 3.33 3.67
N GLY A 238 -16.08 3.32 2.44
CA GLY A 238 -17.35 2.63 2.13
C GLY A 238 -17.30 1.12 2.36
N LEU A 239 -16.15 0.47 2.08
CA LEU A 239 -15.95 -0.94 2.41
C LEU A 239 -15.90 -1.18 3.92
N LEU A 240 -15.24 -0.30 4.67
CA LEU A 240 -15.15 -0.37 6.13
C LEU A 240 -16.51 -0.11 6.80
N GLU A 241 -17.30 0.87 6.33
CA GLU A 241 -18.68 1.10 6.81
C GLU A 241 -19.51 -0.17 6.62
N ARG A 242 -19.49 -0.76 5.44
CA ARG A 242 -20.24 -2.00 5.16
C ARG A 242 -19.78 -3.16 6.04
N ALA A 243 -18.48 -3.30 6.25
CA ALA A 243 -17.96 -4.33 7.15
C ALA A 243 -18.44 -4.13 8.59
N ALA A 244 -18.51 -2.88 9.05
CA ALA A 244 -19.01 -2.54 10.38
C ALA A 244 -20.54 -2.81 10.50
N ASP A 245 -21.33 -2.36 9.52
CA ASP A 245 -22.80 -2.50 9.51
C ASP A 245 -23.22 -3.98 9.46
N GLU A 246 -22.48 -4.81 8.70
CA GLU A 246 -22.73 -6.24 8.56
C GLU A 246 -21.99 -7.10 9.60
N ALA A 247 -21.26 -6.49 10.54
CA ALA A 247 -20.41 -7.15 11.56
C ALA A 247 -19.44 -8.19 10.95
N LEU A 248 -18.85 -7.88 9.81
CA LEU A 248 -17.93 -8.77 9.10
C LEU A 248 -16.54 -8.78 9.75
N LYS A 249 -15.83 -9.90 9.62
CA LYS A 249 -14.44 -10.05 10.06
C LYS A 249 -13.44 -9.76 8.95
N GLU A 250 -13.89 -9.66 7.69
CA GLU A 250 -13.11 -9.44 6.50
C GLU A 250 -13.72 -8.30 5.67
N LEU A 251 -12.91 -7.61 4.90
CA LEU A 251 -13.41 -6.61 3.95
C LEU A 251 -14.30 -7.27 2.88
N PRO A 252 -15.51 -6.76 2.61
CA PRO A 252 -16.42 -7.36 1.64
C PRO A 252 -16.05 -6.98 0.20
N LEU A 253 -14.84 -7.33 -0.26
CA LEU A 253 -14.34 -6.96 -1.59
C LEU A 253 -15.21 -7.52 -2.74
N TYR A 254 -15.85 -8.66 -2.54
CA TYR A 254 -16.79 -9.23 -3.50
C TYR A 254 -18.03 -8.35 -3.73
N LYS A 255 -18.26 -7.34 -2.87
CA LYS A 255 -19.29 -6.29 -3.03
C LYS A 255 -18.68 -4.95 -3.47
N TYR A 256 -17.38 -4.92 -3.76
CA TYR A 256 -16.72 -3.69 -4.20
C TYR A 256 -17.28 -3.23 -5.53
N SER A 257 -17.58 -1.95 -5.60
CA SER A 257 -17.85 -1.21 -6.83
C SER A 257 -17.16 0.14 -6.70
N PRO A 258 -16.40 0.59 -7.69
CA PRO A 258 -15.72 1.87 -7.64
C PRO A 258 -16.71 3.00 -7.32
N ALA A 259 -16.29 3.94 -6.47
CA ALA A 259 -17.05 5.15 -6.24
C ALA A 259 -17.23 5.94 -7.53
N SER A 260 -18.19 6.88 -7.52
CA SER A 260 -18.36 7.82 -8.62
C SER A 260 -17.06 8.60 -8.87
N ALA A 261 -16.93 9.21 -10.06
CA ALA A 261 -15.79 10.07 -10.41
C ALA A 261 -15.58 11.21 -9.40
N VAL A 262 -16.62 11.58 -8.66
CA VAL A 262 -16.56 12.57 -7.56
C VAL A 262 -16.42 11.82 -6.24
N PRO A 263 -15.30 11.98 -5.50
CA PRO A 263 -15.11 11.29 -4.23
C PRO A 263 -16.06 11.83 -3.15
N ARG A 264 -16.55 10.96 -2.28
CA ARG A 264 -17.36 11.35 -1.10
C ARG A 264 -16.55 12.21 -0.13
N PHE A 265 -15.26 11.87 0.03
CA PHE A 265 -14.32 12.61 0.85
C PHE A 265 -13.31 13.33 -0.07
N ALA A 266 -13.47 14.65 -0.19
CA ALA A 266 -12.62 15.44 -1.07
C ALA A 266 -11.27 15.75 -0.41
N PRO A 267 -10.15 15.69 -1.17
CA PRO A 267 -8.85 16.08 -0.67
C PRO A 267 -8.79 17.61 -0.46
N ALA A 268 -8.38 18.02 0.73
CA ALA A 268 -8.13 19.42 1.07
C ALA A 268 -6.64 19.75 0.94
N PRO A 269 -6.25 20.80 0.19
CA PRO A 269 -4.87 21.24 0.12
C PRO A 269 -4.41 21.79 1.47
N LEU A 270 -3.18 21.40 1.87
CA LEU A 270 -2.57 21.87 3.09
C LEU A 270 -1.63 23.06 2.80
N LYS A 271 -1.79 24.12 3.58
CA LYS A 271 -0.92 25.31 3.53
C LYS A 271 0.16 25.16 4.60
N LEU A 272 1.23 24.42 4.28
CA LEU A 272 2.33 24.09 5.22
C LEU A 272 3.69 24.47 4.63
#